data_e74f0dc99876a0e53f4d70d805e0120b
#
_entry.id   e74f0dc99876a0e53f4d70d805e0120b
#
_cell.length_a   1.000
_cell.length_b   1.000
_cell.length_c   1.000
_cell.angle_alpha   90.00
_cell.angle_beta   90.00
_cell.angle_gamma   90.00
#
_symmetry.space_group_name_H-M   'P 1'
#
loop_
_entity.id
_entity.type
_entity.pdbx_description
1 polymer ?
#
loop_
_entity_poly.entity_id
_entity_poly.type
_entity_poly.pdbx_seq_one_letter_code
_entity_poly.pdbx_strand_id
1 'polypeptide(L)'
;MEQMPVRKTYRLKDYDYSSNGAYFITICTKERKSILSTVTVGAGVLDRPKIILTPYGKIVDNQIIEMGKIYNHIFADNYVIMPNHIHMILRIENGRSGTPAPTANSILSGYVSTLKRFTNRKIGQNIWQRSFYDHIIRDDYDYMTKYQYIDENPEKWILKKDEYFT
;
A
#
# COMPACT_ATOMS: atom_id res chain seq x y z
N MET A 1 -26.73 22.18 -16.23
CA MET A 1 -25.56 22.18 -15.30
C MET A 1 -25.33 20.73 -14.89
N GLU A 2 -24.33 20.13 -15.45
CA GLU A 2 -23.92 18.76 -15.11
C GLU A 2 -23.28 18.79 -13.73
N GLN A 3 -23.88 18.11 -12.76
CA GLN A 3 -23.32 18.00 -11.41
C GLN A 3 -22.03 17.18 -11.49
N MET A 4 -20.90 17.82 -11.23
CA MET A 4 -19.63 17.13 -11.10
C MET A 4 -19.74 16.03 -10.03
N PRO A 5 -19.28 14.80 -10.30
CA PRO A 5 -19.39 13.71 -9.33
C PRO A 5 -18.63 14.06 -8.05
N VAL A 6 -19.35 14.04 -6.93
CA VAL A 6 -18.79 14.26 -5.60
C VAL A 6 -17.75 13.16 -5.34
N ARG A 7 -16.50 13.56 -5.19
CA ARG A 7 -15.38 12.67 -4.89
C ARG A 7 -15.64 11.96 -3.56
N LYS A 8 -15.82 10.63 -3.59
CA LYS A 8 -15.90 9.84 -2.34
C LYS A 8 -14.59 10.03 -1.56
N THR A 9 -14.65 10.69 -0.42
CA THR A 9 -13.57 10.74 0.54
C THR A 9 -13.53 9.40 1.27
N TYR A 10 -12.55 8.56 0.95
CA TYR A 10 -12.36 7.26 1.61
C TYR A 10 -11.82 7.38 3.04
N ARG A 11 -11.45 8.60 3.47
CA ARG A 11 -10.90 8.88 4.79
C ARG A 11 -12.00 9.30 5.76
N LEU A 12 -11.88 8.83 6.99
CA LEU A 12 -12.75 9.27 8.06
C LEU A 12 -12.54 10.76 8.33
N LYS A 13 -13.63 11.51 8.30
CA LYS A 13 -13.65 12.91 8.70
C LYS A 13 -13.33 12.97 10.20
N ASP A 14 -12.49 13.93 10.59
CA ASP A 14 -12.11 14.18 11.99
C ASP A 14 -11.25 13.09 12.66
N TYR A 15 -10.66 12.15 11.90
CA TYR A 15 -9.67 11.21 12.43
C TYR A 15 -8.24 11.72 12.22
N ASP A 16 -7.44 11.69 13.29
CA ASP A 16 -6.02 12.07 13.22
C ASP A 16 -5.15 10.90 12.74
N TYR A 17 -4.83 10.88 11.45
CA TYR A 17 -3.92 9.91 10.83
C TYR A 17 -2.44 10.12 11.19
N SER A 18 -2.16 10.93 12.21
CA SER A 18 -0.85 11.07 12.84
C SER A 18 -0.79 10.40 14.21
N SER A 19 -1.92 9.86 14.69
CA SER A 19 -1.98 9.17 15.97
C SER A 19 -1.27 7.81 15.91
N ASN A 20 -0.87 7.31 17.09
CA ASN A 20 -0.36 5.96 17.24
C ASN A 20 -1.42 4.95 16.78
N GLY A 21 -0.97 3.91 16.09
CA GLY A 21 -1.86 2.86 15.61
C GLY A 21 -1.31 2.19 14.36
N ALA A 22 -2.06 1.22 13.88
CA ALA A 22 -1.77 0.50 12.66
C ALA A 22 -2.78 0.87 11.55
N TYR A 23 -2.26 0.97 10.34
CA TYR A 23 -3.01 1.37 9.15
C TYR A 23 -2.72 0.39 8.03
N PHE A 24 -3.76 -0.20 7.46
CA PHE A 24 -3.63 -0.93 6.22
C PHE A 24 -3.81 0.03 5.05
N ILE A 25 -2.84 0.07 4.14
CA ILE A 25 -2.88 0.95 2.98
C ILE A 25 -2.74 0.18 1.67
N THR A 26 -3.33 0.74 0.61
CA THR A 26 -3.18 0.25 -0.76
C THR A 26 -2.76 1.40 -1.66
N ILE A 27 -1.63 1.22 -2.33
CA ILE A 27 -1.08 2.18 -3.30
C ILE A 27 -1.10 1.54 -4.68
N CYS A 28 -1.83 2.14 -5.63
CA CYS A 28 -1.99 1.59 -6.97
C CYS A 28 -1.11 2.31 -7.98
N THR A 29 -0.65 1.55 -8.97
CA THR A 29 0.01 2.12 -10.14
C THR A 29 -0.97 2.92 -11.00
N LYS A 30 -0.44 3.88 -11.75
CA LYS A 30 -1.23 4.67 -12.71
C LYS A 30 -1.87 3.74 -13.73
N GLU A 31 -3.18 3.92 -13.95
CA GLU A 31 -3.97 3.11 -14.87
C GLU A 31 -3.94 1.59 -14.56
N ARG A 32 -3.61 1.23 -13.31
CA ARG A 32 -3.50 -0.18 -12.90
C ARG A 32 -2.51 -1.01 -13.74
N LYS A 33 -1.48 -0.40 -14.29
CA LYS A 33 -0.47 -1.09 -15.10
C LYS A 33 0.33 -2.08 -14.27
N SER A 34 0.46 -3.32 -14.74
CA SER A 34 1.22 -4.39 -14.11
C SER A 34 2.72 -4.24 -14.40
N ILE A 35 3.38 -3.36 -13.65
CA ILE A 35 4.78 -2.95 -13.86
C ILE A 35 5.71 -3.24 -12.68
N LEU A 36 5.17 -3.66 -11.51
CA LEU A 36 5.97 -3.83 -10.30
C LEU A 36 6.47 -5.25 -10.10
N SER A 37 5.65 -6.23 -10.42
CA SER A 37 5.99 -7.65 -10.23
C SER A 37 5.24 -8.54 -11.20
N THR A 38 5.65 -9.80 -11.23
CA THR A 38 4.89 -10.91 -11.82
C THR A 38 4.60 -11.94 -10.72
N VAL A 39 3.45 -12.58 -10.79
CA VAL A 39 3.08 -13.68 -9.90
C VAL A 39 3.17 -14.97 -10.70
N THR A 40 4.01 -15.90 -10.24
CA THR A 40 4.24 -17.19 -10.89
C THR A 40 3.75 -18.31 -9.99
N VAL A 41 3.21 -19.36 -10.60
CA VAL A 41 2.88 -20.62 -9.91
C VAL A 41 3.99 -21.62 -10.18
N GLY A 42 4.47 -22.31 -9.15
CA GLY A 42 5.40 -23.40 -9.31
C GLY A 42 4.75 -24.62 -10.02
N ALA A 43 5.56 -25.53 -10.54
CA ALA A 43 5.08 -26.72 -11.25
C ALA A 43 4.46 -27.79 -10.32
N GLY A 44 4.62 -27.67 -9.01
CA GLY A 44 4.09 -28.62 -8.01
C GLY A 44 2.70 -28.21 -7.50
N VAL A 45 1.84 -29.19 -7.23
CA VAL A 45 0.47 -29.02 -6.74
C VAL A 45 0.41 -28.28 -5.38
N LEU A 46 1.53 -28.25 -4.64
CA LEU A 46 1.65 -27.62 -3.32
C LEU A 46 2.49 -26.34 -3.34
N ASP A 47 2.93 -25.89 -4.52
CA ASP A 47 3.77 -24.71 -4.63
C ASP A 47 2.93 -23.45 -4.45
N ARG A 48 3.26 -22.67 -3.42
CA ARG A 48 2.66 -21.34 -3.25
C ARG A 48 3.11 -20.40 -4.37
N PRO A 49 2.22 -19.50 -4.83
CA PRO A 49 2.58 -18.48 -5.80
C PRO A 49 3.77 -17.65 -5.31
N LYS A 50 4.71 -17.40 -6.22
CA LYS A 50 5.89 -16.56 -5.96
C LYS A 50 5.76 -15.23 -6.66
N ILE A 51 6.17 -14.17 -5.98
CA ILE A 51 6.30 -12.83 -6.55
C ILE A 51 7.73 -12.64 -7.06
N ILE A 52 7.84 -12.26 -8.31
CA ILE A 52 9.11 -11.88 -8.94
C ILE A 52 9.05 -10.39 -9.23
N LEU A 53 9.87 -9.61 -8.51
CA LEU A 53 9.92 -8.16 -8.70
C LEU A 53 10.57 -7.79 -10.03
N THR A 54 9.94 -6.88 -10.75
CA THR A 54 10.55 -6.20 -11.90
C THR A 54 11.64 -5.22 -11.42
N PRO A 55 12.44 -4.62 -12.32
CA PRO A 55 13.34 -3.53 -11.94
C PRO A 55 12.63 -2.39 -11.17
N TYR A 56 11.40 -2.03 -11.56
CA TYR A 56 10.60 -1.04 -10.85
C TYR A 56 10.17 -1.53 -9.46
N GLY A 57 9.73 -2.79 -9.36
CA GLY A 57 9.38 -3.41 -8.08
C GLY A 57 10.55 -3.45 -7.10
N LYS A 58 11.76 -3.74 -7.59
CA LYS A 58 12.98 -3.70 -6.77
C LYS A 58 13.31 -2.29 -6.27
N ILE A 59 13.12 -1.26 -7.09
CA ILE A 59 13.27 0.14 -6.67
C ILE A 59 12.27 0.47 -5.56
N VAL A 60 11.03 0.01 -5.70
CA VAL A 60 9.97 0.23 -4.71
C VAL A 60 10.29 -0.50 -3.40
N ASP A 61 10.69 -1.76 -3.46
CA ASP A 61 11.06 -2.57 -2.31
C ASP A 61 12.20 -1.94 -1.51
N ASN A 62 13.29 -1.60 -2.21
CA ASN A 62 14.41 -0.88 -1.60
C ASN A 62 13.99 0.44 -0.98
N GLN A 63 13.08 1.17 -1.62
CA GLN A 63 12.60 2.44 -1.05
C GLN A 63 11.73 2.24 0.19
N ILE A 64 10.91 1.19 0.27
CA ILE A 64 10.16 0.85 1.48
C ILE A 64 11.12 0.62 2.66
N ILE A 65 12.20 -0.13 2.42
CA ILE A 65 13.24 -0.36 3.43
C ILE A 65 13.92 0.95 3.85
N GLU A 66 14.28 1.81 2.90
CA GLU A 66 14.91 3.11 3.18
C GLU A 66 13.99 4.08 3.92
N MET A 67 12.66 3.93 3.78
CA MET A 67 11.70 4.76 4.51
C MET A 67 11.84 4.63 6.03
N GLY A 68 12.27 3.49 6.55
CA GLY A 68 12.55 3.30 7.97
C GLY A 68 13.67 4.19 8.51
N LYS A 69 14.58 4.67 7.65
CA LYS A 69 15.63 5.63 8.01
C LYS A 69 15.12 7.07 8.03
N ILE A 70 14.10 7.38 7.22
CA ILE A 70 13.49 8.71 7.11
C ILE A 70 12.44 8.91 8.19
N TYR A 71 11.66 7.86 8.46
CA TYR A 71 10.57 7.85 9.42
C TYR A 71 10.83 6.80 10.49
N ASN A 72 11.68 7.11 11.46
CA ASN A 72 12.08 6.20 12.55
C ASN A 72 10.95 5.80 13.51
N HIS A 73 9.79 6.41 13.38
CA HIS A 73 8.57 6.16 14.16
C HIS A 73 7.45 5.48 13.34
N ILE A 74 7.74 5.11 12.09
CA ILE A 74 6.80 4.38 11.23
C ILE A 74 7.47 3.07 10.81
N PHE A 75 6.75 1.97 11.05
CA PHE A 75 7.21 0.62 10.76
C PHE A 75 6.31 0.00 9.70
N ALA A 76 6.91 -0.56 8.66
CA ALA A 76 6.20 -1.41 7.69
C ALA A 76 6.20 -2.84 8.25
N ASP A 77 5.17 -3.20 9.00
CA ASP A 77 5.10 -4.49 9.71
C ASP A 77 4.91 -5.66 8.73
N ASN A 78 4.15 -5.45 7.66
CA ASN A 78 3.98 -6.41 6.57
C ASN A 78 3.64 -5.68 5.28
N TYR A 79 4.10 -6.18 4.13
CA TYR A 79 3.72 -5.66 2.82
C TYR A 79 3.90 -6.67 1.70
N VAL A 80 3.21 -6.46 0.60
CA VAL A 80 3.34 -7.23 -0.63
C VAL A 80 3.31 -6.29 -1.84
N ILE A 81 4.25 -6.49 -2.77
CA ILE A 81 4.34 -5.73 -4.02
C ILE A 81 3.73 -6.59 -5.14
N MET A 82 2.46 -6.33 -5.40
CA MET A 82 1.69 -6.97 -6.46
C MET A 82 1.99 -6.35 -7.83
N PRO A 83 1.58 -6.97 -8.95
CA PRO A 83 1.91 -6.42 -10.26
C PRO A 83 1.51 -4.96 -10.47
N ASN A 84 0.36 -4.51 -9.95
CA ASN A 84 -0.21 -3.18 -10.18
C ASN A 84 -0.57 -2.41 -8.91
N HIS A 85 -0.16 -2.90 -7.74
CA HIS A 85 -0.41 -2.22 -6.46
C HIS A 85 0.49 -2.76 -5.35
N ILE A 86 0.50 -2.04 -4.23
CA ILE A 86 1.14 -2.47 -2.98
C ILE A 86 0.06 -2.50 -1.91
N HIS A 87 0.03 -3.57 -1.12
CA HIS A 87 -0.63 -3.58 0.18
C HIS A 87 0.42 -3.54 1.27
N MET A 88 0.18 -2.77 2.32
CA MET A 88 1.08 -2.74 3.47
C MET A 88 0.36 -2.37 4.76
N ILE A 89 0.86 -2.89 5.88
CA ILE A 89 0.51 -2.44 7.22
C ILE A 89 1.61 -1.49 7.69
N LEU A 90 1.23 -0.25 7.97
CA LEU A 90 2.11 0.74 8.58
C LEU A 90 1.69 0.95 10.03
N ARG A 91 2.62 0.77 10.95
CA ARG A 91 2.43 1.05 12.37
C ARG A 91 3.16 2.34 12.75
N ILE A 92 2.41 3.26 13.33
CA ILE A 92 2.93 4.55 13.80
C ILE A 92 3.08 4.47 15.32
N GLU A 93 4.29 4.70 15.80
CA GLU A 93 4.62 4.83 17.23
C GLU A 93 5.13 6.24 17.51
N ASN A 94 4.84 6.75 18.71
CA ASN A 94 5.22 8.13 19.10
C ASN A 94 4.73 9.21 18.10
N GLY A 95 3.58 8.95 17.48
CA GLY A 95 2.89 9.95 16.67
C GLY A 95 2.50 11.16 17.52
N ARG A 96 2.08 12.24 16.89
CA ARG A 96 1.64 13.43 17.61
C ARG A 96 0.38 13.11 18.43
N SER A 97 0.47 13.30 19.74
CA SER A 97 -0.72 13.40 20.61
C SER A 97 -1.18 14.86 20.61
N GLY A 98 -2.41 15.14 20.22
CA GLY A 98 -2.92 16.50 20.26
C GLY A 98 -3.95 16.80 19.17
N THR A 99 -4.12 18.07 18.86
CA THR A 99 -5.11 18.58 17.91
C THR A 99 -5.05 17.85 16.56
N PRO A 100 -6.18 17.36 16.01
CA PRO A 100 -6.19 16.68 14.72
C PRO A 100 -5.54 17.53 13.65
N ALA A 101 -4.47 17.00 13.03
CA ALA A 101 -3.88 17.66 11.87
C ALA A 101 -4.83 17.53 10.67
N PRO A 102 -4.91 18.53 9.79
CA PRO A 102 -5.65 18.40 8.55
C PRO A 102 -5.22 17.14 7.80
N THR A 103 -6.17 16.36 7.30
CA THR A 103 -5.96 15.04 6.67
C THR A 103 -4.90 15.05 5.55
N ALA A 104 -4.74 16.20 4.87
CA ALA A 104 -3.73 16.38 3.83
C ALA A 104 -2.27 16.38 4.35
N ASN A 105 -2.07 16.76 5.62
CA ASN A 105 -0.75 16.91 6.25
C ASN A 105 -0.50 15.85 7.34
N SER A 106 -1.24 14.74 7.34
CA SER A 106 -1.02 13.68 8.30
C SER A 106 0.34 12.97 8.07
N ILE A 107 0.86 12.37 9.13
CA ILE A 107 2.10 11.56 9.07
C ILE A 107 1.96 10.46 8.01
N LEU A 108 0.81 9.77 7.98
CA LEU A 108 0.54 8.72 7.00
C LEU A 108 0.59 9.25 5.56
N SER A 109 -0.04 10.40 5.29
CA SER A 109 0.00 11.03 3.96
C SER A 109 1.41 11.45 3.57
N GLY A 110 2.18 11.97 4.52
CA GLY A 110 3.58 12.34 4.34
C GLY A 110 4.44 11.15 3.94
N TYR A 111 4.27 10.02 4.64
CA TYR A 111 4.96 8.77 4.32
C TYR A 111 4.66 8.31 2.88
N VAL A 112 3.38 8.17 2.52
CA VAL A 112 2.99 7.71 1.18
C VAL A 112 3.46 8.67 0.10
N SER A 113 3.35 9.98 0.32
CA SER A 113 3.82 11.00 -0.65
C SER A 113 5.33 10.93 -0.84
N THR A 114 6.09 10.72 0.23
CA THR A 114 7.55 10.58 0.18
C THR A 114 7.95 9.31 -0.55
N LEU A 115 7.32 8.18 -0.23
CA LEU A 115 7.55 6.90 -0.93
C LEU A 115 7.32 7.05 -2.44
N LYS A 116 6.18 7.61 -2.84
CA LYS A 116 5.85 7.85 -4.25
C LYS A 116 6.86 8.78 -4.93
N ARG A 117 7.23 9.87 -4.29
CA ARG A 117 8.17 10.85 -4.83
C ARG A 117 9.55 10.25 -5.07
N PHE A 118 10.09 9.51 -4.11
CA PHE A 118 11.42 8.92 -4.26
C PHE A 118 11.45 7.79 -5.28
N THR A 119 10.43 6.94 -5.33
CA THR A 119 10.32 5.88 -6.34
C THR A 119 10.17 6.47 -7.74
N ASN A 120 9.29 7.48 -7.92
CA ASN A 120 9.15 8.19 -9.20
C ASN A 120 10.45 8.83 -9.66
N ARG A 121 11.20 9.45 -8.73
CA ARG A 121 12.49 10.07 -9.04
C ARG A 121 13.53 9.04 -9.51
N LYS A 122 13.61 7.87 -8.84
CA LYS A 122 14.54 6.79 -9.20
C LYS A 122 14.17 6.12 -10.52
N ILE A 123 12.86 6.00 -10.80
CA ILE A 123 12.33 5.40 -12.04
C ILE A 123 12.37 6.39 -13.21
N GLY A 124 12.37 7.70 -12.94
CA GLY A 124 12.37 8.76 -13.95
C GLY A 124 10.99 9.12 -14.51
N GLN A 125 9.91 8.58 -13.95
CA GLN A 125 8.53 8.89 -14.35
C GLN A 125 7.55 8.67 -13.21
N ASN A 126 6.35 9.27 -13.33
CA ASN A 126 5.26 9.03 -12.38
C ASN A 126 4.55 7.70 -12.67
N ILE A 127 4.72 6.74 -11.78
CA ILE A 127 4.10 5.40 -11.89
C ILE A 127 2.87 5.22 -11.01
N TRP A 128 2.53 6.17 -10.14
CA TRP A 128 1.49 6.02 -9.12
C TRP A 128 0.19 6.76 -9.46
N GLN A 129 -0.93 6.22 -9.00
CA GLN A 129 -2.16 6.98 -8.90
C GLN A 129 -2.00 8.10 -7.87
N ARG A 130 -2.79 9.18 -8.02
CA ARG A 130 -2.70 10.35 -7.14
C ARG A 130 -3.04 10.04 -5.68
N SER A 131 -4.10 9.27 -5.45
CA SER A 131 -4.58 8.89 -4.12
C SER A 131 -4.05 7.53 -3.70
N PHE A 132 -4.36 7.13 -2.46
CA PHE A 132 -4.20 5.79 -1.94
C PHE A 132 -5.42 5.45 -1.07
N TYR A 133 -5.67 4.17 -0.85
CA TYR A 133 -6.69 3.69 0.06
C TYR A 133 -6.05 3.42 1.42
N ASP A 134 -6.76 3.72 2.49
CA ASP A 134 -6.38 3.42 3.87
C ASP A 134 -7.54 2.86 4.68
N HIS A 135 -7.20 2.01 5.63
CA HIS A 135 -8.08 1.44 6.62
C HIS A 135 -7.40 1.50 7.98
N ILE A 136 -8.09 2.05 8.98
CA ILE A 136 -7.59 2.11 10.35
C ILE A 136 -7.81 0.76 10.99
N ILE A 137 -6.73 0.12 11.42
CA ILE A 137 -6.78 -1.15 12.15
C ILE A 137 -7.16 -0.86 13.61
N ARG A 138 -8.25 -1.46 14.09
CA ARG A 138 -8.86 -1.11 15.35
C ARG A 138 -8.53 -2.06 16.50
N ASP A 139 -8.24 -3.31 16.19
CA ASP A 139 -7.98 -4.37 17.16
C ASP A 139 -7.07 -5.47 16.57
N ASP A 140 -6.70 -6.42 17.40
CA ASP A 140 -5.81 -7.51 17.01
C ASP A 140 -6.45 -8.43 15.95
N TYR A 141 -7.75 -8.62 15.98
CA TYR A 141 -8.46 -9.41 14.98
C TYR A 141 -8.40 -8.76 13.59
N ASP A 142 -8.67 -7.45 13.53
CA ASP A 142 -8.56 -6.67 12.29
C ASP A 142 -7.10 -6.66 11.79
N TYR A 143 -6.12 -6.52 12.70
CA TYR A 143 -4.70 -6.59 12.37
C TYR A 143 -4.34 -7.93 11.73
N MET A 144 -4.67 -9.05 12.37
CA MET A 144 -4.37 -10.38 11.86
C MET A 144 -5.10 -10.67 10.54
N THR A 145 -6.33 -10.21 10.40
CA THR A 145 -7.10 -10.31 9.15
C THR A 145 -6.40 -9.59 8.00
N LYS A 146 -5.90 -8.38 8.23
CA LYS A 146 -5.16 -7.62 7.20
C LYS A 146 -3.79 -8.22 6.92
N TYR A 147 -3.12 -8.72 7.95
CA TYR A 147 -1.83 -9.40 7.81
C TYR A 147 -1.96 -10.63 6.92
N GLN A 148 -2.92 -11.49 7.22
CA GLN A 148 -3.22 -12.69 6.41
C GLN A 148 -3.67 -12.32 4.99
N TYR A 149 -4.45 -11.26 4.82
CA TYR A 149 -4.86 -10.77 3.51
C TYR A 149 -3.66 -10.38 2.63
N ILE A 150 -2.63 -9.79 3.21
CA ILE A 150 -1.37 -9.46 2.51
C ILE A 150 -0.66 -10.74 2.07
N ASP A 151 -0.51 -11.71 2.97
CA ASP A 151 0.19 -12.96 2.71
C ASP A 151 -0.51 -13.82 1.64
N GLU A 152 -1.84 -13.83 1.62
CA GLU A 152 -2.67 -14.58 0.66
C GLU A 152 -2.90 -13.83 -0.67
N ASN A 153 -2.46 -12.60 -0.78
CA ASN A 153 -2.76 -11.77 -1.97
C ASN A 153 -2.23 -12.36 -3.28
N PRO A 154 -1.04 -12.99 -3.33
CA PRO A 154 -0.56 -13.66 -4.53
C PRO A 154 -1.46 -14.81 -5.00
N GLU A 155 -2.00 -15.59 -4.08
CA GLU A 155 -2.94 -16.69 -4.39
C GLU A 155 -4.25 -16.13 -4.96
N LYS A 156 -4.81 -15.12 -4.32
CA LYS A 156 -6.03 -14.44 -4.78
C LYS A 156 -5.84 -13.77 -6.15
N TRP A 157 -4.64 -13.29 -6.45
CA TRP A 157 -4.32 -12.72 -7.76
C TRP A 157 -4.43 -13.73 -8.89
N ILE A 158 -3.92 -14.94 -8.67
CA ILE A 158 -3.97 -16.01 -9.66
C ILE A 158 -5.41 -16.47 -9.88
N LEU A 159 -6.17 -16.74 -8.80
CA LEU A 159 -7.55 -17.15 -8.89
C LEU A 159 -8.43 -16.15 -9.67
N LYS A 160 -8.23 -14.86 -9.47
CA LYS A 160 -8.94 -13.83 -10.23
C LYS A 160 -8.57 -13.77 -11.70
N LYS A 161 -7.32 -14.11 -12.07
CA LYS A 161 -6.93 -14.22 -13.48
C LYS A 161 -7.69 -15.33 -14.20
N ASP A 162 -7.90 -16.44 -13.53
CA ASP A 162 -8.63 -17.57 -14.13
C ASP A 162 -10.11 -17.27 -14.36
N GLU A 163 -10.73 -16.39 -13.53
CA GLU A 163 -12.12 -15.93 -13.73
C GLU A 163 -12.31 -15.02 -14.95
N TYR A 164 -11.27 -14.32 -15.40
CA TYR A 164 -11.36 -13.41 -16.57
C TYR A 164 -11.01 -14.09 -17.91
N PHE A 165 -10.49 -15.32 -17.90
CA PHE A 165 -10.10 -16.07 -19.09
C PHE A 165 -10.93 -17.33 -19.34
N THR A 166 -12.00 -17.56 -18.57
CA THR A 166 -13.06 -18.54 -18.84
C THR A 166 -14.32 -17.82 -19.31
#